data_e4705cb5cca84160ab8214dc7d1623be
#
_entry.id   e4705cb5cca84160ab8214dc7d1623be
#
_cell.length_a   1.000
_cell.length_b   1.000
_cell.length_c   1.000
_cell.angle_alpha   90.00
_cell.angle_beta   90.00
_cell.angle_gamma   90.00
#
_symmetry.space_group_name_H-M   'P 1'
#
loop_
_entity.id
_entity.type
_entity.pdbx_description
1 polymer ?
#
loop_
_entity_poly.entity_id
_entity_poly.type
_entity_poly.pdbx_seq_one_letter_code
_entity_poly.pdbx_strand_id
1 'polypeptide(L)' 'MSLSRWQAVSQSPFAWEREALDWLRNHLPDREPWHAWTNFEFIDEEGRVNEVDALILTPAALFLIEIKSR' A
#
# COMPACT_ATOMS: atom_id res chain seq x y z
N MET A 1 7.98 9.18 19.93
CA MET A 1 8.12 9.12 18.47
C MET A 1 6.97 8.30 17.90
N SER A 2 6.19 8.89 17.04
CA SER A 2 5.08 8.16 16.44
C SER A 2 5.59 7.30 15.29
N LEU A 3 5.09 6.07 15.21
CA LEU A 3 5.35 5.21 14.08
C LEU A 3 4.48 5.67 12.90
N SER A 4 5.06 5.68 11.72
CA SER A 4 4.27 5.94 10.52
C SER A 4 3.32 4.78 10.27
N ARG A 5 2.05 5.09 10.03
CA ARG A 5 1.05 4.08 9.67
C ARG A 5 1.04 3.82 8.17
N TRP A 6 1.83 4.56 7.44
CA TRP A 6 2.01 4.39 6.02
C TRP A 6 3.47 4.04 5.74
N GLN A 7 3.71 2.84 5.25
CA GLN A 7 5.06 2.35 4.96
C GLN A 7 5.21 2.05 3.48
N ALA A 8 5.96 2.87 2.79
CA ALA A 8 6.33 2.63 1.39
C ALA A 8 7.61 1.79 1.37
N VAL A 9 7.50 0.54 0.91
CA VAL A 9 8.64 -0.36 0.82
C VAL A 9 9.59 0.08 -0.28
N SER A 10 9.03 0.53 -1.40
CA SER A 10 9.79 1.15 -2.48
C SER A 10 8.96 2.27 -3.09
N GLN A 11 9.55 3.04 -3.97
CA GLN A 11 8.86 4.14 -4.62
C GLN A 11 8.42 3.73 -6.02
N SER A 12 7.17 4.05 -6.36
CA SER A 12 6.66 3.78 -7.70
C SER A 12 7.40 4.63 -8.74
N PRO A 13 7.77 4.04 -9.88
CA PRO A 13 8.38 4.80 -10.97
C PRO A 13 7.39 5.64 -11.75
N PHE A 14 6.09 5.44 -11.56
CA PHE A 14 5.05 6.13 -12.33
C PHE A 14 4.42 7.25 -11.52
N ALA A 15 4.38 8.46 -12.10
CA ALA A 15 3.82 9.62 -11.43
C ALA A 15 2.33 9.44 -11.09
N TRP A 16 1.56 8.85 -12.01
CA TRP A 16 0.13 8.62 -11.78
C TRP A 16 -0.13 7.68 -10.62
N GLU A 17 0.75 6.68 -10.42
CA GLU A 17 0.63 5.76 -9.30
C GLU A 17 1.00 6.45 -7.99
N ARG A 18 2.05 7.26 -7.99
CA ARG A 18 2.43 8.05 -6.80
C ARG A 18 1.32 9.00 -6.38
N GLU A 19 0.68 9.64 -7.34
CA GLU A 19 -0.45 10.54 -7.08
C GLU A 19 -1.64 9.80 -6.46
N ALA A 20 -1.96 8.62 -6.99
CA ALA A 20 -3.03 7.79 -6.44
C ALA A 20 -2.74 7.35 -5.01
N LEU A 21 -1.51 6.94 -4.74
CA LEU A 21 -1.09 6.53 -3.40
C LEU A 21 -1.09 7.70 -2.42
N ASP A 22 -0.66 8.88 -2.85
CA ASP A 22 -0.72 10.08 -2.01
C ASP A 22 -2.15 10.46 -1.68
N TRP A 23 -3.06 10.33 -2.65
CA TRP A 23 -4.48 10.57 -2.41
C TRP A 23 -5.02 9.62 -1.33
N LEU A 24 -4.71 8.33 -1.45
CA LEU A 24 -5.10 7.34 -0.45
C LEU A 24 -4.53 7.69 0.93
N ARG A 25 -3.25 8.00 0.99
CA ARG A 25 -2.58 8.34 2.24
C ARG A 25 -3.26 9.50 2.95
N ASN A 26 -3.66 10.52 2.19
CA ASN A 26 -4.29 11.71 2.75
C ASN A 26 -5.73 11.48 3.19
N HIS A 27 -6.37 10.40 2.73
CA HIS A 27 -7.77 10.10 3.04
C HIS A 27 -7.96 8.98 4.04
N LEU A 28 -6.89 8.27 4.41
CA LEU A 28 -6.97 7.21 5.40
C LEU A 28 -6.75 7.77 6.80
N PRO A 29 -7.48 7.26 7.81
CA PRO A 29 -7.27 7.68 9.20
C PRO A 29 -5.86 7.36 9.68
N ASP A 30 -5.26 8.28 10.44
CA ASP A 30 -3.95 8.07 11.05
C ASP A 30 -4.14 7.66 12.51
N ARG A 31 -4.68 6.45 12.70
CA ARG A 31 -4.95 5.89 14.03
C ARG A 31 -5.02 4.37 13.95
N GLU A 32 -4.79 3.71 15.06
CA GLU A 32 -4.91 2.25 15.13
C GLU A 32 -6.35 1.80 14.86
N PRO A 33 -6.56 0.65 14.22
CA PRO A 33 -5.55 -0.25 13.67
C PRO A 33 -5.14 0.07 12.22
N TRP A 34 -5.50 1.22 11.69
CA TRP A 34 -5.21 1.59 10.31
C TRP A 34 -3.71 1.56 10.03
N HIS A 35 -3.33 0.84 8.99
CA HIS A 35 -1.95 0.74 8.55
C HIS A 35 -1.92 0.44 7.07
N ALA A 36 -0.92 0.94 6.36
CA ALA A 36 -0.77 0.69 4.94
C ALA A 36 0.68 0.38 4.58
N TRP A 37 0.85 -0.57 3.68
CA TRP A 37 2.14 -0.90 3.08
C TRP A 37 2.01 -0.76 1.59
N THR A 38 2.96 -0.11 0.94
CA THR A 38 2.87 0.14 -0.50
C THR A 38 4.13 -0.28 -1.22
N ASN A 39 3.96 -0.64 -2.49
CA ASN A 39 5.05 -0.93 -3.43
C ASN A 39 6.00 -2.00 -2.91
N PHE A 40 5.45 -3.15 -2.54
CA PHE A 40 6.26 -4.28 -2.11
C PHE A 40 6.00 -5.52 -2.97
N GLU A 41 6.88 -6.50 -2.81
CA GLU A 41 6.78 -7.77 -3.50
C GLU A 41 6.78 -8.91 -2.50
N PHE A 42 6.12 -10.01 -2.86
CA PHE A 42 6.25 -11.24 -2.09
C PHE A 42 6.38 -12.43 -3.04
N ILE A 43 6.98 -13.51 -2.54
CA ILE A 43 7.15 -14.74 -3.31
C ILE A 43 6.13 -15.76 -2.79
N ASP A 44 5.29 -16.28 -3.70
CA ASP A 44 4.27 -17.25 -3.34
C ASP A 44 4.85 -18.68 -3.23
N GLU A 45 3.99 -19.63 -2.86
CA GLU A 45 4.41 -21.03 -2.67
C GLU A 45 4.98 -21.68 -3.92
N GLU A 46 4.64 -21.16 -5.09
CA GLU A 46 5.13 -21.68 -6.37
C GLU A 46 6.41 -20.98 -6.83
N GLY A 47 6.94 -20.07 -6.02
CA GLY A 47 8.15 -19.33 -6.32
C GLY A 47 7.96 -18.14 -7.25
N ARG A 48 6.70 -17.70 -7.47
CA ARG A 48 6.43 -16.55 -8.32
C ARG A 48 6.50 -15.27 -7.53
N VAL A 49 7.05 -14.22 -8.16
CA VAL A 49 7.08 -12.88 -7.57
C VAL A 49 5.75 -12.19 -7.83
N ASN A 50 5.15 -11.68 -6.77
CA ASN A 50 3.89 -10.94 -6.84
C ASN A 50 4.14 -9.51 -6.36
N GLU A 51 3.73 -8.54 -7.17
CA GLU A 51 3.85 -7.12 -6.83
C GLU A 51 2.55 -6.63 -6.23
N VAL A 52 2.66 -5.85 -5.16
CA VAL A 52 1.50 -5.27 -4.47
C VAL A 52 1.63 -3.76 -4.46
N ASP A 53 0.62 -3.09 -5.00
CA ASP A 53 0.59 -1.63 -5.03
C ASP A 53 0.27 -1.06 -3.66
N ALA A 54 -0.77 -1.57 -3.01
CA ALA A 54 -1.09 -1.17 -1.65
C ALA A 54 -1.80 -2.30 -0.89
N LEU A 55 -1.45 -2.44 0.37
CA LEU A 55 -2.13 -3.34 1.32
C LEU A 55 -2.55 -2.50 2.51
N ILE A 56 -3.83 -2.47 2.83
CA ILE A 56 -4.39 -1.59 3.85
C ILE A 56 -5.10 -2.41 4.92
N LEU A 57 -4.65 -2.25 6.16
CA LEU A 57 -5.31 -2.82 7.33
C LEU A 57 -6.29 -1.81 7.90
N THR A 58 -7.54 -2.24 8.07
CA THR A 58 -8.61 -1.43 8.66
C THR A 58 -9.21 -2.17 9.86
N PRO A 59 -10.07 -1.52 10.66
CA PRO A 59 -10.78 -2.22 11.74
C PRO A 59 -11.66 -3.38 11.26
N ALA A 60 -12.10 -3.36 10.01
CA ALA A 60 -13.02 -4.36 9.49
C ALA A 60 -12.33 -5.46 8.71
N ALA A 61 -11.22 -5.16 8.02
CA ALA A 61 -10.61 -6.12 7.10
C ALA A 61 -9.24 -5.65 6.62
N LEU A 62 -8.58 -6.53 5.88
CA LEU A 62 -7.34 -6.25 5.18
C LEU A 62 -7.66 -6.17 3.69
N PHE A 63 -7.32 -5.05 3.06
CA PHE A 63 -7.61 -4.80 1.66
C PHE A 63 -6.35 -4.77 0.82
N LEU A 64 -6.38 -5.51 -0.27
CA LEU A 64 -5.32 -5.49 -1.28
C LEU A 64 -5.79 -4.62 -2.44
N ILE A 65 -5.03 -3.58 -2.76
CA ILE A 65 -5.39 -2.62 -3.79
C ILE A 65 -4.40 -2.69 -4.93
N GLU A 66 -4.93 -2.79 -6.15
CA GLU A 66 -4.15 -2.75 -7.37
C GLU A 66 -4.48 -1.47 -8.11
N ILE A 67 -3.45 -0.69 -8.44
CA ILE A 67 -3.61 0.60 -9.12
C ILE A 67 -3.25 0.42 -10.58
N LYS A 68 -4.21 0.72 -11.45
CA LYS A 68 -4.01 0.57 -12.89
C LYS A 68 -4.18 1.89 -13.61
N SER A 69 -3.30 2.12 -14.57
CA SER A 69 -3.42 3.22 -15.53
C SER A 69 -4.27 2.77 -16.72
N ARG A 70 -4.95 3.73 -17.30
CA ARG A 70 -5.66 3.52 -18.56
C ARG A 70 -5.18 4.49 -19.59
#